data_5528670df91aa5c832a1647653b9f15c
#
_entry.id   5528670df91aa5c832a1647653b9f15c
#
_cell.length_a   1.000
_cell.length_b   1.000
_cell.length_c   1.000
_cell.angle_alpha   90.00
_cell.angle_beta   90.00
_cell.angle_gamma   90.00
#
_symmetry.space_group_name_H-M   'P 1'
#
loop_
_entity.id
_entity.type
_entity.pdbx_description
1 polymer ?
#
loop_
_entity_poly.entity_id
_entity_poly.type
_entity_poly.pdbx_seq_one_letter_code
_entity_poly.pdbx_strand_id
1 'polypeptide(L)'
;MCPARLWGAWRLTVRASAARGIALEYRGLRAEPDLAAVGAALARLVEIAQDPGLSQALQRGIDAVTAEAFSRTAWLFEALIGADAPVVLPHVEAVVALREALRWVGPARLGADPSLVQEMATRRAKDPEAPPYARGAATGLLAALGEASPTPALDAALVQALRGMARPSAMADFLLGLFAVARLELLESPGLWSAIREAVELLPEGAF
;
A
#
# COMPACT_ATOMS: atom_id res chain seq x y z
N MET A 1 46.76 -8.51 -24.00
CA MET A 1 46.12 -8.19 -22.69
C MET A 1 44.64 -8.49 -22.83
N CYS A 2 44.11 -9.43 -22.02
CA CYS A 2 42.78 -10.00 -22.22
C CYS A 2 41.68 -9.10 -21.62
N PRO A 3 40.66 -8.66 -22.39
CA PRO A 3 39.61 -7.74 -21.93
C PRO A 3 38.72 -8.32 -20.80
N ALA A 4 38.73 -9.63 -20.58
CA ALA A 4 37.92 -10.30 -19.58
C ALA A 4 38.19 -9.87 -18.12
N ARG A 5 39.41 -9.40 -17.80
CA ARG A 5 39.75 -8.95 -16.43
C ARG A 5 39.14 -7.58 -16.06
N LEU A 6 38.95 -6.69 -17.04
CA LEU A 6 38.36 -5.37 -16.81
C LEU A 6 36.84 -5.47 -16.53
N TRP A 7 36.14 -6.38 -17.18
CA TRP A 7 34.69 -6.62 -16.94
C TRP A 7 34.41 -7.23 -15.58
N GLY A 8 35.31 -8.08 -15.10
CA GLY A 8 35.19 -8.66 -13.74
C GLY A 8 35.35 -7.63 -12.63
N ALA A 9 36.32 -6.73 -12.76
CA ALA A 9 36.57 -5.66 -11.79
C ALA A 9 35.43 -4.63 -11.76
N TRP A 10 34.89 -4.25 -12.93
CA TRP A 10 33.75 -3.34 -13.01
C TRP A 10 32.47 -3.91 -12.37
N ARG A 11 32.17 -5.18 -12.64
CA ARG A 11 31.02 -5.88 -11.99
C ARG A 11 31.15 -5.98 -10.48
N LEU A 12 32.36 -6.18 -9.94
CA LEU A 12 32.61 -6.22 -8.50
C LEU A 12 32.46 -4.84 -7.85
N THR A 13 32.91 -3.77 -8.54
CA THR A 13 32.79 -2.39 -8.02
C THR A 13 31.34 -1.92 -8.02
N VAL A 14 30.57 -2.22 -9.05
CA VAL A 14 29.14 -1.92 -9.11
C VAL A 14 28.35 -2.69 -8.04
N ARG A 15 28.68 -3.98 -7.81
CA ARG A 15 28.06 -4.78 -6.74
C ARG A 15 28.37 -4.26 -5.35
N ALA A 16 29.62 -3.86 -5.09
CA ALA A 16 30.01 -3.29 -3.79
C ALA A 16 29.41 -1.89 -3.55
N SER A 17 29.21 -1.10 -4.61
CA SER A 17 28.51 0.18 -4.55
C SER A 17 27.02 0.01 -4.29
N ALA A 18 26.37 -0.93 -4.98
CA ALA A 18 24.96 -1.26 -4.78
C ALA A 18 24.69 -1.78 -3.35
N ALA A 19 25.54 -2.68 -2.85
CA ALA A 19 25.40 -3.21 -1.48
C ALA A 19 25.55 -2.13 -0.40
N ARG A 20 26.46 -1.15 -0.61
CA ARG A 20 26.61 0.01 0.29
C ARG A 20 25.42 0.97 0.19
N GLY A 21 24.91 1.21 -1.02
CA GLY A 21 23.70 2.00 -1.24
C GLY A 21 22.50 1.41 -0.51
N ILE A 22 22.26 0.11 -0.66
CA ILE A 22 21.21 -0.64 0.02
C ILE A 22 21.34 -0.53 1.54
N ALA A 23 22.56 -0.65 2.10
CA ALA A 23 22.77 -0.55 3.54
C ALA A 23 22.54 0.88 4.11
N LEU A 24 22.78 1.91 3.31
CA LEU A 24 22.50 3.31 3.68
C LEU A 24 20.99 3.59 3.62
N GLU A 25 20.30 3.13 2.58
CA GLU A 25 18.84 3.24 2.47
C GLU A 25 18.14 2.49 3.60
N TYR A 26 18.59 1.30 3.96
CA TYR A 26 18.06 0.52 5.07
C TYR A 26 18.07 1.27 6.41
N ARG A 27 19.16 2.01 6.71
CA ARG A 27 19.25 2.83 7.91
C ARG A 27 18.34 4.05 7.86
N GLY A 28 18.23 4.68 6.69
CA GLY A 28 17.35 5.84 6.45
C GLY A 28 15.88 5.48 6.63
N LEU A 29 15.44 4.37 6.07
CA LEU A 29 14.05 3.91 6.14
C LEU A 29 13.53 3.69 7.56
N ARG A 30 14.38 3.16 8.45
CA ARG A 30 13.99 2.95 9.86
C ARG A 30 13.72 4.24 10.63
N ALA A 31 14.45 5.31 10.31
CA ALA A 31 14.34 6.60 10.97
C ALA A 31 13.34 7.54 10.28
N GLU A 32 12.92 7.21 9.04
CA GLU A 32 12.05 8.08 8.24
C GLU A 32 10.63 8.13 8.85
N PRO A 33 10.16 9.32 9.26
CA PRO A 33 8.82 9.49 9.81
C PRO A 33 7.74 9.73 8.75
N ASP A 34 8.12 10.02 7.50
CA ASP A 34 7.19 10.38 6.43
C ASP A 34 6.71 9.15 5.67
N LEU A 35 5.41 8.87 5.79
CA LEU A 35 4.74 7.77 5.08
C LEU A 35 4.92 7.89 3.56
N ALA A 36 4.85 9.10 3.00
CA ALA A 36 4.98 9.32 1.57
C ALA A 36 6.38 8.92 1.06
N ALA A 37 7.41 9.32 1.79
CA ALA A 37 8.79 9.01 1.44
C ALA A 37 9.08 7.50 1.53
N VAL A 38 8.63 6.85 2.62
CA VAL A 38 8.81 5.39 2.79
C VAL A 38 8.00 4.62 1.78
N GLY A 39 6.76 5.04 1.49
CA GLY A 39 5.90 4.42 0.47
C GLY A 39 6.49 4.50 -0.93
N ALA A 40 7.04 5.66 -1.32
CA ALA A 40 7.73 5.83 -2.59
C ALA A 40 8.98 4.94 -2.70
N ALA A 41 9.74 4.80 -1.61
CA ALA A 41 10.88 3.88 -1.56
C ALA A 41 10.43 2.42 -1.70
N LEU A 42 9.35 2.03 -1.01
CA LEU A 42 8.77 0.68 -1.13
C LEU A 42 8.34 0.38 -2.56
N ALA A 43 7.65 1.29 -3.24
CA ALA A 43 7.23 1.12 -4.63
C ALA A 43 8.42 0.80 -5.56
N ARG A 44 9.51 1.57 -5.44
CA ARG A 44 10.73 1.35 -6.22
C ARG A 44 11.42 0.02 -5.88
N LEU A 45 11.45 -0.35 -4.60
CA LEU A 45 12.02 -1.63 -4.19
C LEU A 45 11.22 -2.81 -4.74
N VAL A 46 9.90 -2.71 -4.80
CA VAL A 46 9.03 -3.72 -5.42
C VAL A 46 9.35 -3.87 -6.91
N GLU A 47 9.53 -2.78 -7.65
CA GLU A 47 9.94 -2.81 -9.06
C GLU A 47 11.29 -3.52 -9.23
N ILE A 48 12.30 -3.16 -8.42
CA ILE A 48 13.62 -3.76 -8.46
C ILE A 48 13.57 -5.25 -8.11
N ALA A 49 12.78 -5.62 -7.10
CA ALA A 49 12.66 -7.01 -6.63
C ALA A 49 12.08 -7.98 -7.68
N GLN A 50 11.43 -7.44 -8.73
CA GLN A 50 10.88 -8.20 -9.86
C GLN A 50 11.88 -8.40 -11.01
N ASP A 51 13.07 -7.78 -10.97
CA ASP A 51 14.06 -7.93 -12.03
C ASP A 51 14.65 -9.34 -12.03
N PRO A 52 14.42 -10.16 -13.09
CA PRO A 52 14.94 -11.51 -13.18
C PRO A 52 16.46 -11.57 -13.38
N GLY A 53 17.10 -10.43 -13.70
CA GLY A 53 18.55 -10.33 -13.88
C GLY A 53 19.35 -10.21 -12.59
N LEU A 54 18.69 -10.12 -11.42
CA LEU A 54 19.37 -10.00 -10.14
C LEU A 54 20.10 -11.29 -9.74
N SER A 55 21.34 -11.16 -9.26
CA SER A 55 22.04 -12.27 -8.63
C SER A 55 21.36 -12.63 -7.30
N GLN A 56 21.42 -13.91 -6.90
CA GLN A 56 20.80 -14.39 -5.66
C GLN A 56 21.27 -13.60 -4.41
N ALA A 57 22.52 -13.16 -4.36
CA ALA A 57 23.05 -12.39 -3.25
C ALA A 57 22.42 -10.99 -3.20
N LEU A 58 22.26 -10.35 -4.37
CA LEU A 58 21.63 -9.02 -4.47
C LEU A 58 20.13 -9.13 -4.19
N GLN A 59 19.47 -10.17 -4.70
CA GLN A 59 18.05 -10.44 -4.44
C GLN A 59 17.77 -10.51 -2.93
N ARG A 60 18.57 -11.28 -2.17
CA ARG A 60 18.41 -11.37 -0.70
C ARG A 60 18.58 -10.02 0.00
N GLY A 61 19.52 -9.17 -0.48
CA GLY A 61 19.69 -7.83 0.04
C GLY A 61 18.49 -6.92 -0.22
N ILE A 62 17.96 -6.97 -1.44
CA ILE A 62 16.75 -6.22 -1.84
C ILE A 62 15.54 -6.71 -1.06
N ASP A 63 15.35 -8.02 -0.91
CA ASP A 63 14.25 -8.58 -0.13
C ASP A 63 14.27 -8.08 1.32
N ALA A 64 15.43 -8.05 1.96
CA ALA A 64 15.57 -7.55 3.33
C ALA A 64 15.20 -6.07 3.46
N VAL A 65 15.63 -5.22 2.52
CA VAL A 65 15.29 -3.78 2.52
C VAL A 65 13.81 -3.59 2.18
N THR A 66 13.26 -4.37 1.25
CA THR A 66 11.84 -4.32 0.89
C THR A 66 10.96 -4.73 2.08
N ALA A 67 11.34 -5.76 2.82
CA ALA A 67 10.63 -6.19 4.03
C ALA A 67 10.63 -5.10 5.12
N GLU A 68 11.74 -4.41 5.31
CA GLU A 68 11.83 -3.29 6.25
C GLU A 68 10.97 -2.10 5.80
N ALA A 69 11.06 -1.72 4.51
CA ALA A 69 10.24 -0.66 3.94
C ALA A 69 8.74 -0.98 4.06
N PHE A 70 8.37 -2.23 3.78
CA PHE A 70 7.00 -2.73 3.94
C PHE A 70 6.51 -2.57 5.38
N SER A 71 7.26 -3.09 6.34
CA SER A 71 6.90 -3.04 7.76
C SER A 71 6.80 -1.59 8.25
N ARG A 72 7.71 -0.72 7.83
CA ARG A 72 7.69 0.69 8.17
C ARG A 72 6.51 1.43 7.56
N THR A 73 6.20 1.17 6.28
CA THR A 73 5.04 1.74 5.60
C THR A 73 3.75 1.34 6.31
N ALA A 74 3.59 0.06 6.64
CA ALA A 74 2.43 -0.45 7.34
C ALA A 74 2.25 0.23 8.71
N TRP A 75 3.33 0.34 9.49
CA TRP A 75 3.31 1.00 10.79
C TRP A 75 2.96 2.49 10.69
N LEU A 76 3.57 3.24 9.76
CA LEU A 76 3.27 4.66 9.55
C LEU A 76 1.83 4.86 9.07
N PHE A 77 1.33 3.98 8.21
CA PHE A 77 -0.06 4.01 7.76
C PHE A 77 -1.04 3.76 8.91
N GLU A 78 -0.75 2.84 9.80
CA GLU A 78 -1.56 2.59 10.99
C GLU A 78 -1.54 3.78 11.97
N ALA A 79 -0.46 4.55 12.02
CA ALA A 79 -0.31 5.70 12.89
C ALA A 79 -0.94 7.01 12.38
N LEU A 80 -1.48 7.03 11.15
CA LEU A 80 -2.13 8.23 10.60
C LEU A 80 -3.36 8.62 11.40
N ILE A 81 -3.43 9.87 11.85
CA ILE A 81 -4.56 10.46 12.56
C ILE A 81 -5.01 11.76 11.86
N GLY A 82 -6.21 12.19 12.13
CA GLY A 82 -6.77 13.43 11.61
C GLY A 82 -7.97 13.21 10.70
N ALA A 83 -9.14 12.95 11.28
CA ALA A 83 -10.40 12.68 10.56
C ALA A 83 -10.79 13.79 9.55
N ASP A 84 -10.34 15.01 9.77
CA ASP A 84 -10.58 16.17 8.90
C ASP A 84 -9.35 16.55 8.04
N ALA A 85 -8.30 15.73 8.05
CA ALA A 85 -7.09 15.98 7.25
C ALA A 85 -7.40 15.93 5.75
N PRO A 86 -6.85 16.85 4.95
CA PRO A 86 -7.01 16.81 3.51
C PRO A 86 -6.36 15.56 2.92
N VAL A 87 -6.84 15.15 1.73
CA VAL A 87 -6.24 14.01 1.01
C VAL A 87 -4.77 14.30 0.71
N VAL A 88 -3.94 13.35 1.08
CA VAL A 88 -2.53 13.31 0.72
C VAL A 88 -2.31 12.15 -0.24
N LEU A 89 -2.29 12.44 -1.55
CA LEU A 89 -2.15 11.40 -2.59
C LEU A 89 -0.95 10.49 -2.38
N PRO A 90 0.26 10.96 -2.02
CA PRO A 90 1.39 10.09 -1.73
C PRO A 90 1.15 9.11 -0.57
N HIS A 91 0.27 9.43 0.39
CA HIS A 91 -0.13 8.46 1.43
C HIS A 91 -0.98 7.32 0.86
N VAL A 92 -1.88 7.63 -0.08
CA VAL A 92 -2.67 6.62 -0.79
C VAL A 92 -1.75 5.74 -1.65
N GLU A 93 -0.79 6.35 -2.36
CA GLU A 93 0.23 5.64 -3.15
C GLU A 93 1.09 4.71 -2.29
N ALA A 94 1.38 5.08 -1.04
CA ALA A 94 2.08 4.21 -0.10
C ALA A 94 1.27 2.93 0.23
N VAL A 95 -0.06 3.02 0.33
CA VAL A 95 -0.93 1.83 0.52
C VAL A 95 -1.00 0.98 -0.75
N VAL A 96 -1.00 1.61 -1.93
CA VAL A 96 -0.85 0.89 -3.20
C VAL A 96 0.46 0.12 -3.22
N ALA A 97 1.57 0.73 -2.78
CA ALA A 97 2.86 0.06 -2.69
C ALA A 97 2.85 -1.14 -1.71
N LEU A 98 2.13 -1.05 -0.58
CA LEU A 98 1.91 -2.19 0.32
C LEU A 98 1.20 -3.35 -0.38
N ARG A 99 0.12 -3.06 -1.11
CA ARG A 99 -0.60 -4.06 -1.91
C ARG A 99 0.30 -4.70 -2.96
N GLU A 100 1.03 -3.90 -3.73
CA GLU A 100 1.91 -4.40 -4.79
C GLU A 100 3.07 -5.23 -4.20
N ALA A 101 3.61 -4.86 -3.04
CA ALA A 101 4.61 -5.65 -2.35
C ALA A 101 4.08 -7.04 -1.97
N LEU A 102 2.88 -7.13 -1.41
CA LEU A 102 2.25 -8.41 -1.07
C LEU A 102 1.97 -9.25 -2.31
N ARG A 103 1.54 -8.62 -3.41
CA ARG A 103 1.20 -9.29 -4.66
C ARG A 103 2.43 -9.82 -5.41
N TRP A 104 3.47 -9.01 -5.56
CA TRP A 104 4.60 -9.28 -6.46
C TRP A 104 5.82 -9.86 -5.74
N VAL A 105 6.13 -9.38 -4.54
CA VAL A 105 7.23 -9.91 -3.73
C VAL A 105 6.74 -11.10 -2.92
N GLY A 106 5.56 -11.01 -2.39
CA GLY A 106 4.89 -12.05 -1.63
C GLY A 106 5.24 -12.05 -0.14
N PRO A 107 4.30 -12.52 0.71
CA PRO A 107 4.45 -12.44 2.16
C PRO A 107 5.68 -13.18 2.69
N ALA A 108 6.03 -14.31 2.11
CA ALA A 108 7.19 -15.10 2.56
C ALA A 108 8.53 -14.35 2.40
N ARG A 109 8.73 -13.63 1.29
CA ARG A 109 9.95 -12.83 1.06
C ARG A 109 9.96 -11.54 1.88
N LEU A 110 8.77 -10.99 2.18
CA LEU A 110 8.59 -9.83 3.05
C LEU A 110 8.71 -10.17 4.53
N GLY A 111 8.70 -11.45 4.91
CA GLY A 111 8.56 -11.85 6.30
C GLY A 111 7.26 -11.35 6.94
N ALA A 112 6.23 -11.11 6.12
CA ALA A 112 4.96 -10.57 6.54
C ALA A 112 3.97 -11.70 6.81
N ASP A 113 3.21 -11.56 7.91
CA ASP A 113 2.04 -12.39 8.16
C ASP A 113 0.81 -11.72 7.54
N PRO A 114 0.16 -12.33 6.54
CA PRO A 114 -1.02 -11.76 5.90
C PRO A 114 -2.17 -11.48 6.89
N SER A 115 -2.32 -12.28 7.94
CA SER A 115 -3.35 -12.10 8.94
C SER A 115 -3.15 -10.80 9.74
N LEU A 116 -1.91 -10.47 10.09
CA LEU A 116 -1.59 -9.20 10.78
C LEU A 116 -1.84 -8.00 9.89
N VAL A 117 -1.56 -8.12 8.58
CA VAL A 117 -1.87 -7.05 7.62
C VAL A 117 -3.38 -6.85 7.49
N GLN A 118 -4.16 -7.92 7.44
CA GLN A 118 -5.62 -7.87 7.43
C GLN A 118 -6.18 -7.26 8.71
N GLU A 119 -5.63 -7.62 9.87
CA GLU A 119 -6.02 -7.04 11.15
C GLU A 119 -5.72 -5.54 11.21
N MET A 120 -4.53 -5.12 10.80
CA MET A 120 -4.14 -3.71 10.71
C MET A 120 -5.09 -2.94 9.79
N ALA A 121 -5.34 -3.46 8.59
CA ALA A 121 -6.26 -2.85 7.63
C ALA A 121 -7.70 -2.79 8.19
N THR A 122 -8.14 -3.83 8.91
CA THR A 122 -9.46 -3.87 9.56
C THR A 122 -9.59 -2.80 10.65
N ARG A 123 -8.58 -2.67 11.51
CA ARG A 123 -8.56 -1.61 12.53
C ARG A 123 -8.63 -0.25 11.87
N ARG A 124 -7.80 -0.04 10.85
CA ARG A 124 -7.71 1.25 10.15
C ARG A 124 -9.00 1.64 9.41
N ALA A 125 -9.64 0.69 8.74
CA ALA A 125 -10.90 0.91 8.05
C ALA A 125 -12.04 1.36 9.00
N LYS A 126 -12.00 0.91 10.24
CA LYS A 126 -13.03 1.19 11.28
C LYS A 126 -12.69 2.37 12.19
N ASP A 127 -11.48 2.90 12.12
CA ASP A 127 -11.02 3.98 13.01
C ASP A 127 -11.64 5.34 12.61
N PRO A 128 -12.50 5.94 13.45
CA PRO A 128 -13.14 7.22 13.15
C PRO A 128 -12.14 8.39 13.13
N GLU A 129 -11.00 8.26 13.81
CA GLU A 129 -9.95 9.28 13.85
C GLU A 129 -9.03 9.23 12.62
N ALA A 130 -9.15 8.17 11.81
CA ALA A 130 -8.41 8.05 10.57
C ALA A 130 -8.98 8.96 9.49
N PRO A 131 -8.12 9.59 8.65
CA PRO A 131 -8.58 10.33 7.49
C PRO A 131 -9.48 9.47 6.59
N PRO A 132 -10.56 10.02 5.98
CA PRO A 132 -11.46 9.24 5.13
C PRO A 132 -10.75 8.50 4.00
N TYR A 133 -9.77 9.14 3.33
CA TYR A 133 -8.97 8.49 2.29
C TYR A 133 -8.16 7.28 2.81
N ALA A 134 -7.64 7.38 4.05
CA ALA A 134 -6.89 6.28 4.65
C ALA A 134 -7.82 5.11 5.03
N ARG A 135 -9.04 5.40 5.50
CA ARG A 135 -10.08 4.39 5.75
C ARG A 135 -10.48 3.68 4.45
N GLY A 136 -10.66 4.46 3.36
CA GLY A 136 -10.94 3.94 2.03
C GLY A 136 -9.81 3.06 1.51
N ALA A 137 -8.56 3.51 1.62
CA ALA A 137 -7.39 2.74 1.22
C ALA A 137 -7.23 1.44 2.03
N ALA A 138 -7.49 1.48 3.33
CA ALA A 138 -7.49 0.28 4.18
C ALA A 138 -8.58 -0.72 3.77
N THR A 139 -9.79 -0.22 3.46
CA THR A 139 -10.89 -1.05 2.94
C THR A 139 -10.53 -1.66 1.59
N GLY A 140 -9.89 -0.88 0.71
CA GLY A 140 -9.36 -1.37 -0.56
C GLY A 140 -8.29 -2.45 -0.38
N LEU A 141 -7.41 -2.29 0.60
CA LEU A 141 -6.40 -3.29 0.91
C LEU A 141 -7.04 -4.60 1.38
N LEU A 142 -8.09 -4.54 2.21
CA LEU A 142 -8.87 -5.72 2.61
C LEU A 142 -9.52 -6.42 1.42
N ALA A 143 -10.09 -5.65 0.48
CA ALA A 143 -10.66 -6.20 -0.74
C ALA A 143 -9.60 -6.91 -1.59
N ALA A 144 -8.42 -6.32 -1.71
CA ALA A 144 -7.32 -6.88 -2.50
C ALA A 144 -6.64 -8.10 -1.85
N LEU A 145 -6.72 -8.23 -0.52
CA LEU A 145 -6.18 -9.38 0.24
C LEU A 145 -7.20 -10.52 0.42
N GLY A 146 -8.47 -10.26 0.16
CA GLY A 146 -9.52 -11.29 0.20
C GLY A 146 -9.33 -12.31 -0.92
N GLU A 147 -9.67 -13.58 -0.65
CA GLU A 147 -9.65 -14.62 -1.68
C GLU A 147 -10.71 -14.30 -2.74
N ALA A 148 -10.27 -13.97 -3.92
CA ALA A 148 -10.87 -14.01 -5.27
C ALA A 148 -12.35 -13.56 -5.49
N SER A 149 -13.08 -13.10 -4.49
CA SER A 149 -14.45 -12.57 -4.69
C SER A 149 -14.84 -11.61 -3.58
N PRO A 150 -15.52 -10.49 -3.93
CA PRO A 150 -16.13 -9.62 -2.93
C PRO A 150 -17.06 -10.44 -2.05
N THR A 151 -16.74 -10.53 -0.77
CA THR A 151 -17.60 -11.26 0.16
C THR A 151 -18.79 -10.39 0.54
N PRO A 152 -19.98 -10.96 0.82
CA PRO A 152 -21.13 -10.20 1.34
C PRO A 152 -20.78 -9.39 2.59
N ALA A 153 -19.79 -9.83 3.36
CA ALA A 153 -19.30 -9.11 4.53
C ALA A 153 -18.54 -7.83 4.15
N LEU A 154 -17.76 -7.85 3.06
CA LEU A 154 -17.06 -6.66 2.54
C LEU A 154 -18.07 -5.65 2.00
N ASP A 155 -19.05 -6.10 1.22
CA ASP A 155 -20.14 -5.24 0.71
C ASP A 155 -20.90 -4.58 1.87
N ALA A 156 -21.25 -5.34 2.90
CA ALA A 156 -21.91 -4.79 4.08
C ALA A 156 -21.04 -3.77 4.83
N ALA A 157 -19.73 -4.02 4.96
CA ALA A 157 -18.79 -3.09 5.57
C ALA A 157 -18.65 -1.79 4.76
N LEU A 158 -18.61 -1.89 3.43
CA LEU A 158 -18.60 -0.75 2.52
C LEU A 158 -19.86 0.11 2.64
N VAL A 159 -21.05 -0.54 2.62
CA VAL A 159 -22.33 0.15 2.81
C VAL A 159 -22.35 0.90 4.15
N GLN A 160 -21.92 0.26 5.23
CA GLN A 160 -21.87 0.90 6.54
C GLN A 160 -20.87 2.07 6.58
N ALA A 161 -19.69 1.90 5.97
CA ALA A 161 -18.70 2.96 5.91
C ALA A 161 -19.22 4.19 5.15
N LEU A 162 -19.88 4.00 4.00
CA LEU A 162 -20.46 5.07 3.19
C LEU A 162 -21.63 5.76 3.89
N ARG A 163 -22.54 5.00 4.50
CA ARG A 163 -23.68 5.56 5.29
C ARG A 163 -23.22 6.39 6.49
N GLY A 164 -22.07 6.04 7.07
CA GLY A 164 -21.49 6.79 8.18
C GLY A 164 -20.81 8.10 7.77
N MET A 165 -20.72 8.43 6.47
CA MET A 165 -20.07 9.62 5.98
C MET A 165 -21.10 10.72 5.67
N ALA A 166 -21.35 11.59 6.66
CA ALA A 166 -22.34 12.65 6.54
C ALA A 166 -21.92 13.78 5.58
N ARG A 167 -20.66 13.87 5.17
CA ARG A 167 -20.11 14.93 4.32
C ARG A 167 -19.71 14.38 2.95
N PRO A 168 -20.16 15.03 1.83
CA PRO A 168 -19.81 14.61 0.47
C PRO A 168 -18.30 14.54 0.23
N SER A 169 -17.53 15.52 0.76
CA SER A 169 -16.08 15.52 0.66
C SER A 169 -15.42 14.32 1.33
N ALA A 170 -15.89 13.95 2.53
CA ALA A 170 -15.38 12.78 3.23
C ALA A 170 -15.67 11.48 2.47
N MET A 171 -16.84 11.40 1.83
CA MET A 171 -17.21 10.26 0.97
C MET A 171 -16.32 10.22 -0.29
N ALA A 172 -16.08 11.36 -0.94
CA ALA A 172 -15.21 11.44 -2.10
C ALA A 172 -13.77 11.01 -1.76
N ASP A 173 -13.25 11.48 -0.63
CA ASP A 173 -11.91 11.13 -0.14
C ASP A 173 -11.81 9.63 0.18
N PHE A 174 -12.83 9.06 0.81
CA PHE A 174 -12.91 7.63 1.06
C PHE A 174 -12.89 6.81 -0.24
N LEU A 175 -13.74 7.18 -1.20
CA LEU A 175 -13.82 6.52 -2.50
C LEU A 175 -12.51 6.64 -3.28
N LEU A 176 -11.82 7.78 -3.19
CA LEU A 176 -10.51 7.95 -3.79
C LEU A 176 -9.51 6.92 -3.25
N GLY A 177 -9.41 6.80 -1.92
CA GLY A 177 -8.52 5.81 -1.31
C GLY A 177 -8.90 4.37 -1.66
N LEU A 178 -10.18 4.06 -1.62
CA LEU A 178 -10.74 2.74 -1.96
C LEU A 178 -10.39 2.33 -3.40
N PHE A 179 -10.72 3.18 -4.36
CA PHE A 179 -10.49 2.87 -5.79
C PHE A 179 -9.02 2.90 -6.19
N ALA A 180 -8.19 3.69 -5.52
CA ALA A 180 -6.76 3.68 -5.80
C ALA A 180 -6.12 2.31 -5.46
N VAL A 181 -6.60 1.67 -4.39
CA VAL A 181 -6.03 0.40 -3.92
C VAL A 181 -6.70 -0.82 -4.54
N ALA A 182 -8.02 -0.82 -4.74
CA ALA A 182 -8.78 -2.02 -5.12
C ALA A 182 -9.68 -1.82 -6.35
N ARG A 183 -9.22 -1.04 -7.33
CA ARG A 183 -10.04 -0.72 -8.50
C ARG A 183 -10.55 -1.95 -9.25
N LEU A 184 -9.70 -2.94 -9.47
CA LEU A 184 -10.07 -4.12 -10.26
C LEU A 184 -11.02 -5.03 -9.47
N GLU A 185 -10.74 -5.27 -8.21
CA GLU A 185 -11.52 -6.11 -7.32
C GLU A 185 -12.94 -5.56 -7.13
N LEU A 186 -13.06 -4.23 -7.11
CA LEU A 186 -14.33 -3.54 -6.89
C LEU A 186 -15.19 -3.41 -8.16
N LEU A 187 -14.59 -3.38 -9.35
CA LEU A 187 -15.33 -3.35 -10.60
C LEU A 187 -16.22 -4.60 -10.78
N GLU A 188 -15.82 -5.71 -10.18
CA GLU A 188 -16.55 -6.99 -10.22
C GLU A 188 -17.56 -7.14 -9.08
N SER A 189 -17.71 -6.12 -8.19
CA SER A 189 -18.66 -6.15 -7.07
C SER A 189 -19.97 -5.41 -7.37
N PRO A 190 -21.08 -6.13 -7.66
CA PRO A 190 -22.39 -5.51 -7.87
C PRO A 190 -22.90 -4.77 -6.62
N GLY A 191 -22.57 -5.27 -5.43
CA GLY A 191 -22.96 -4.68 -4.14
C GLY A 191 -22.37 -3.30 -3.92
N LEU A 192 -21.11 -3.08 -4.33
CA LEU A 192 -20.46 -1.77 -4.21
C LEU A 192 -21.19 -0.69 -5.01
N TRP A 193 -21.55 -0.95 -6.25
CA TRP A 193 -22.23 0.04 -7.10
C TRP A 193 -23.61 0.40 -6.56
N SER A 194 -24.32 -0.59 -6.00
CA SER A 194 -25.59 -0.33 -5.30
C SER A 194 -25.38 0.54 -4.06
N ALA A 195 -24.33 0.25 -3.27
CA ALA A 195 -23.99 1.00 -2.07
C ALA A 195 -23.60 2.46 -2.37
N ILE A 196 -22.80 2.68 -3.41
CA ILE A 196 -22.41 4.04 -3.82
C ILE A 196 -23.64 4.83 -4.27
N ARG A 197 -24.50 4.24 -5.10
CA ARG A 197 -25.74 4.90 -5.54
C ARG A 197 -26.63 5.27 -4.36
N GLU A 198 -26.88 4.33 -3.44
CA GLU A 198 -27.67 4.58 -2.23
C GLU A 198 -27.05 5.69 -1.36
N ALA A 199 -25.73 5.69 -1.19
CA ALA A 199 -25.03 6.71 -0.43
C ALA A 199 -25.16 8.10 -1.09
N VAL A 200 -25.07 8.19 -2.41
CA VAL A 200 -25.25 9.44 -3.16
C VAL A 200 -26.68 9.95 -3.06
N GLU A 201 -27.69 9.07 -3.12
CA GLU A 201 -29.10 9.43 -2.96
C GLU A 201 -29.44 9.95 -1.54
N LEU A 202 -28.66 9.59 -0.53
CA LEU A 202 -28.81 10.06 0.83
C LEU A 202 -28.14 11.44 1.08
N LEU A 203 -27.36 11.97 0.12
CA LEU A 203 -26.76 13.28 0.27
C LEU A 203 -27.83 14.38 0.13
N PRO A 204 -27.71 15.47 0.91
CA PRO A 204 -28.68 16.58 0.84
C PRO A 204 -28.65 17.23 -0.55
N GLU A 205 -29.82 17.65 -1.04
CA GLU A 205 -29.95 18.41 -2.27
C GLU A 205 -29.10 19.70 -2.16
N GLY A 206 -28.19 19.90 -3.12
CA GLY A 206 -27.24 21.03 -3.10
C GLY A 206 -25.86 20.72 -2.52
N ALA A 207 -25.57 19.47 -2.24
CA ALA A 207 -24.25 19.01 -1.80
C ALA A 207 -23.18 18.96 -2.94
N PHE A 208 -23.59 19.23 -4.20
CA PHE A 208 -22.75 19.20 -5.40
C PHE A 208 -22.58 20.59 -6.00
#